data_436a2b1acbf891376b0323370e2231e6
#
_entry.id   436a2b1acbf891376b0323370e2231e6
#
_cell.length_a   1.000
_cell.length_b   1.000
_cell.length_c   1.000
_cell.angle_alpha   90.00
_cell.angle_beta   90.00
_cell.angle_gamma   90.00
#
_symmetry.space_group_name_H-M   'P 1'
#
loop_
_entity.id
_entity.type
_entity.pdbx_description
1 polymer ?
#
loop_
_entity_poly.entity_id
_entity_poly.type
_entity_poly.pdbx_seq_one_letter_code
_entity_poly.pdbx_strand_id
1 'polypeptide(L)'
;MKTKIYVQMLGGFSLSIGEKQLDLGTNSKANFLKLSEIVFLRGLGGVSKRDLIDGVFGHKALLDENNSLNNLLHQARTQLKKAGMPGRKIIDGKRGVYAPEYDPNYEYILDVHEFEDTCLKAKNEENKEKRYAYYQEAFDLYKGELLPEFATDYWVILESVRLKRLYDDVIDFLGKYYKEKEDYESLFELYDKANKIYPDNGWQIEMIDALILKKDYKTAYELYTKCAQYYQDELEVPIPEALRSCYERLSDNVRVVTDDIRQIQANIVRKDEKLKSEMGARKMGAYLCPFTSFIDIYHVLRRNLERRGSSIFMMLCTLVDYEGKPIQNQEK
;
A
#
# COMPACT_ATOMS: atom_id res chain seq x y z
N MET A 1 34.56 17.73 -2.05
CA MET A 1 33.23 17.11 -2.11
C MET A 1 32.84 16.76 -0.67
N LYS A 2 31.67 17.15 -0.18
CA LYS A 2 31.24 16.80 1.18
C LYS A 2 30.82 15.33 1.22
N THR A 3 31.11 14.67 2.32
CA THR A 3 30.61 13.31 2.55
C THR A 3 29.14 13.39 2.95
N LYS A 4 28.27 12.70 2.23
CA LYS A 4 26.83 12.66 2.49
C LYS A 4 26.52 11.62 3.55
N ILE A 5 25.74 12.02 4.53
CA ILE A 5 25.22 11.18 5.60
C ILE A 5 23.72 11.13 5.41
N TYR A 6 23.21 9.99 4.99
CA TYR A 6 21.79 9.78 4.78
C TYR A 6 21.13 9.32 6.07
N VAL A 7 20.06 10.01 6.44
CA VAL A 7 19.23 9.73 7.60
C VAL A 7 17.85 9.33 7.09
N GLN A 8 17.56 8.04 7.15
CA GLN A 8 16.24 7.52 6.82
C GLN A 8 15.38 7.49 8.07
N MET A 9 14.12 7.93 7.94
CA MET A 9 13.09 7.91 8.98
C MET A 9 11.76 7.39 8.47
N LEU A 10 11.53 7.44 7.15
CA LEU A 10 10.34 6.91 6.51
C LEU A 10 10.48 5.40 6.32
N GLY A 11 9.65 4.63 7.03
CA GLY A 11 9.70 3.17 7.06
C GLY A 11 10.68 2.59 8.08
N GLY A 12 11.19 3.42 9.01
CA GLY A 12 12.11 3.04 10.08
C GLY A 12 13.42 3.82 10.06
N PHE A 13 14.12 3.81 11.21
CA PHE A 13 15.35 4.59 11.37
C PHE A 13 16.58 3.85 10.84
N SER A 14 17.31 4.49 9.96
CA SER A 14 18.64 4.03 9.56
C SER A 14 19.57 5.19 9.21
N LEU A 15 20.86 4.94 9.35
CA LEU A 15 21.93 5.86 8.97
C LEU A 15 22.85 5.21 7.97
N SER A 16 23.25 5.94 6.93
CA SER A 16 24.25 5.46 5.99
C SER A 16 25.23 6.57 5.56
N ILE A 17 26.44 6.15 5.19
CA ILE A 17 27.49 7.04 4.68
C ILE A 17 27.87 6.50 3.30
N GLY A 18 27.49 7.24 2.25
CA GLY A 18 27.53 6.71 0.89
C GLY A 18 26.66 5.45 0.79
N GLU A 19 27.23 4.35 0.35
CA GLU A 19 26.52 3.05 0.22
C GLU A 19 26.57 2.19 1.50
N LYS A 20 27.32 2.61 2.50
CA LYS A 20 27.52 1.82 3.74
C LYS A 20 26.47 2.18 4.78
N GLN A 21 25.58 1.24 5.08
CA GLN A 21 24.67 1.34 6.22
C GLN A 21 25.42 1.12 7.53
N LEU A 22 25.09 1.93 8.56
CA LEU A 22 25.67 1.84 9.89
C LEU A 22 24.90 0.84 10.75
N ASP A 23 25.63 0.00 11.50
CA ASP A 23 25.03 -0.93 12.44
C ASP A 23 24.71 -0.23 13.75
N LEU A 24 23.43 0.03 13.98
CA LEU A 24 22.90 0.68 15.19
C LEU A 24 22.47 -0.34 16.26
N GLY A 25 22.68 -1.63 16.01
CA GLY A 25 22.24 -2.73 16.87
C GLY A 25 20.82 -3.20 16.56
N THR A 26 20.38 -4.22 17.29
CA THR A 26 19.09 -4.92 17.03
C THR A 26 17.89 -4.34 17.78
N ASN A 27 18.13 -3.48 18.80
CA ASN A 27 17.05 -2.89 19.58
C ASN A 27 16.62 -1.54 19.03
N SER A 28 15.71 -1.53 18.08
CA SER A 28 15.15 -0.31 17.45
C SER A 28 14.42 0.62 18.43
N LYS A 29 13.98 0.10 19.59
CA LYS A 29 13.28 0.89 20.64
C LYS A 29 14.20 1.43 21.74
N ALA A 30 15.50 1.39 21.55
CA ALA A 30 16.44 1.92 22.54
C ALA A 30 16.32 3.45 22.68
N ASN A 31 16.29 3.95 23.93
CA ASN A 31 16.12 5.38 24.20
C ASN A 31 17.22 6.26 23.56
N PHE A 32 18.44 5.73 23.36
CA PHE A 32 19.49 6.49 22.68
C PHE A 32 19.20 6.68 21.18
N LEU A 33 18.54 5.71 20.53
CA LEU A 33 18.07 5.84 19.14
C LEU A 33 16.96 6.88 19.09
N LYS A 34 15.94 6.77 19.94
CA LYS A 34 14.86 7.74 20.05
C LYS A 34 15.37 9.18 20.23
N LEU A 35 16.37 9.38 21.10
CA LEU A 35 17.03 10.66 21.27
C LEU A 35 17.69 11.12 19.96
N SER A 36 18.41 10.22 19.30
CA SER A 36 19.11 10.51 18.06
C SER A 36 18.12 10.89 16.94
N GLU A 37 17.03 10.16 16.81
CA GLU A 37 15.96 10.40 15.85
C GLU A 37 15.34 11.79 16.02
N ILE A 38 15.00 12.17 17.26
CA ILE A 38 14.47 13.51 17.56
C ILE A 38 15.47 14.58 17.15
N VAL A 39 16.76 14.40 17.49
CA VAL A 39 17.81 15.38 17.17
C VAL A 39 18.02 15.48 15.66
N PHE A 40 18.10 14.35 14.93
CA PHE A 40 18.29 14.37 13.49
C PHE A 40 17.05 14.92 12.76
N LEU A 41 15.84 14.60 13.20
CA LEU A 41 14.61 15.12 12.59
C LEU A 41 14.54 16.66 12.67
N ARG A 42 14.98 17.24 13.79
CA ARG A 42 15.06 18.71 13.94
C ARG A 42 16.25 19.35 13.22
N GLY A 43 17.17 18.52 12.74
CA GLY A 43 18.33 18.95 11.96
C GLY A 43 19.17 20.02 12.66
N LEU A 44 19.81 20.90 11.88
CA LEU A 44 20.68 21.95 12.41
C LEU A 44 19.93 23.03 13.21
N GLY A 45 18.61 23.14 13.08
CA GLY A 45 17.79 24.02 13.93
C GLY A 45 17.77 23.57 15.38
N GLY A 46 17.98 22.30 15.62
CA GLY A 46 18.10 21.68 16.93
C GLY A 46 16.77 21.55 17.67
N VAL A 47 16.85 20.92 18.84
CA VAL A 47 15.73 20.68 19.75
C VAL A 47 16.08 21.23 21.14
N SER A 48 15.11 21.86 21.80
CA SER A 48 15.30 22.34 23.16
C SER A 48 15.51 21.18 24.13
N LYS A 49 16.21 21.44 25.24
CA LYS A 49 16.40 20.43 26.29
C LYS A 49 15.08 19.87 26.80
N ARG A 50 14.10 20.73 27.01
CA ARG A 50 12.77 20.34 27.49
C ARG A 50 12.07 19.43 26.50
N ASP A 51 11.99 19.86 25.24
CA ASP A 51 11.31 19.06 24.20
C ASP A 51 12.01 17.71 23.97
N LEU A 52 13.34 17.67 24.14
CA LEU A 52 14.10 16.42 24.04
C LEU A 52 13.81 15.47 25.20
N ILE A 53 13.71 16.00 26.45
CA ILE A 53 13.33 15.22 27.63
C ILE A 53 11.91 14.71 27.47
N ASP A 54 10.96 15.58 27.12
CA ASP A 54 9.56 15.24 26.90
C ASP A 54 9.39 14.20 25.77
N GLY A 55 10.12 14.35 24.68
CA GLY A 55 10.11 13.43 23.54
C GLY A 55 10.65 12.04 23.87
N VAL A 56 11.73 11.97 24.64
CA VAL A 56 12.38 10.68 24.96
C VAL A 56 11.68 9.94 26.09
N PHE A 57 11.38 10.64 27.17
CA PHE A 57 10.90 10.04 28.41
C PHE A 57 9.37 10.14 28.57
N GLY A 58 8.72 11.03 27.80
CA GLY A 58 7.29 11.29 27.92
C GLY A 58 6.93 11.82 29.31
N HIS A 59 5.81 11.33 29.85
CA HIS A 59 5.34 11.74 31.19
C HIS A 59 5.93 10.90 32.34
N LYS A 60 7.02 10.17 32.12
CA LYS A 60 7.68 9.42 33.18
C LYS A 60 8.33 10.39 34.18
N ALA A 61 7.94 10.27 35.45
CA ALA A 61 8.61 11.02 36.51
C ALA A 61 10.09 10.57 36.65
N LEU A 62 11.02 11.46 36.34
CA LEU A 62 12.45 11.22 36.52
C LEU A 62 12.91 11.83 37.82
N LEU A 63 13.74 11.11 38.57
CA LEU A 63 14.34 11.63 39.81
C LEU A 63 15.31 12.77 39.52
N ASP A 64 16.05 12.67 38.42
CA ASP A 64 16.98 13.70 37.91
C ASP A 64 17.00 13.70 36.39
N GLU A 65 16.22 14.62 35.80
CA GLU A 65 16.11 14.79 34.36
C GLU A 65 17.44 15.15 33.70
N ASN A 66 18.24 15.99 34.37
CA ASN A 66 19.51 16.46 33.83
C ASN A 66 20.52 15.33 33.71
N ASN A 67 20.63 14.52 34.74
CA ASN A 67 21.55 13.40 34.78
C ASN A 67 21.12 12.32 33.82
N SER A 68 19.80 12.01 33.76
CA SER A 68 19.23 11.06 32.85
C SER A 68 19.49 11.43 31.37
N LEU A 69 19.26 12.69 30.98
CA LEU A 69 19.53 13.18 29.64
C LEU A 69 21.04 13.14 29.31
N ASN A 70 21.92 13.58 30.24
CA ASN A 70 23.36 13.57 30.01
C ASN A 70 23.90 12.15 29.80
N ASN A 71 23.44 11.19 30.60
CA ASN A 71 23.81 9.77 30.45
C ASN A 71 23.36 9.23 29.10
N LEU A 72 22.12 9.57 28.67
CA LEU A 72 21.56 9.12 27.39
C LEU A 72 22.31 9.77 26.21
N LEU A 73 22.63 11.04 26.27
CA LEU A 73 23.48 11.73 25.27
C LEU A 73 24.87 11.09 25.16
N HIS A 74 25.48 10.75 26.31
CA HIS A 74 26.75 10.04 26.30
C HIS A 74 26.61 8.66 25.62
N GLN A 75 25.56 7.91 25.94
CA GLN A 75 25.27 6.62 25.34
C GLN A 75 25.04 6.78 23.82
N ALA A 76 24.18 7.72 23.37
CA ALA A 76 23.92 7.98 21.96
C ALA A 76 25.21 8.28 21.19
N ARG A 77 26.03 9.22 21.68
CA ARG A 77 27.32 9.57 21.05
C ARG A 77 28.26 8.36 20.96
N THR A 78 28.33 7.57 22.02
CA THR A 78 29.18 6.38 22.08
C THR A 78 28.73 5.31 21.06
N GLN A 79 27.44 5.03 21.01
CA GLN A 79 26.89 4.01 20.10
C GLN A 79 26.97 4.47 18.64
N LEU A 80 26.61 5.70 18.33
CA LEU A 80 26.73 6.26 16.97
C LEU A 80 28.19 6.26 16.50
N LYS A 81 29.13 6.65 17.36
CA LYS A 81 30.57 6.60 17.03
C LYS A 81 31.05 5.17 16.80
N LYS A 82 30.59 4.21 17.60
CA LYS A 82 30.91 2.79 17.48
C LYS A 82 30.36 2.21 16.17
N ALA A 83 29.18 2.66 15.75
CA ALA A 83 28.58 2.31 14.45
C ALA A 83 29.35 2.91 13.26
N GLY A 84 30.27 3.84 13.48
CA GLY A 84 31.07 4.48 12.44
C GLY A 84 30.60 5.88 12.03
N MET A 85 29.68 6.48 12.79
CA MET A 85 29.24 7.85 12.55
C MET A 85 30.43 8.80 12.68
N PRO A 86 30.70 9.65 11.68
CA PRO A 86 31.80 10.61 11.72
C PRO A 86 31.47 11.78 12.64
N GLY A 87 32.51 12.54 13.01
CA GLY A 87 32.39 13.72 13.85
C GLY A 87 32.98 13.50 15.25
N ARG A 88 33.26 14.61 15.91
CA ARG A 88 33.85 14.61 17.26
C ARG A 88 32.80 14.36 18.34
N LYS A 89 31.68 15.06 18.23
CA LYS A 89 30.58 14.99 19.19
C LYS A 89 29.33 14.28 18.64
N ILE A 90 29.14 14.29 17.31
CA ILE A 90 27.99 13.75 16.58
C ILE A 90 26.69 14.52 16.91
N ILE A 91 26.37 14.66 18.20
CA ILE A 91 25.27 15.47 18.71
C ILE A 91 25.93 16.57 19.60
N ASP A 92 25.81 17.82 19.16
CA ASP A 92 26.30 18.97 19.92
C ASP A 92 25.18 19.60 20.77
N GLY A 93 25.55 20.08 21.97
CA GLY A 93 24.60 20.75 22.86
C GLY A 93 25.18 22.12 23.23
N LYS A 94 24.49 23.18 22.77
CA LYS A 94 24.89 24.58 23.07
C LYS A 94 23.70 25.34 23.63
N ARG A 95 23.87 25.99 24.77
CA ARG A 95 22.86 26.85 25.39
C ARG A 95 21.48 26.17 25.57
N GLY A 96 21.47 24.86 25.87
CA GLY A 96 20.23 24.10 26.08
C GLY A 96 19.52 23.67 24.79
N VAL A 97 20.15 23.80 23.62
CA VAL A 97 19.69 23.29 22.35
C VAL A 97 20.63 22.19 21.88
N TYR A 98 20.05 21.07 21.40
CA TYR A 98 20.77 19.90 20.90
C TYR A 98 20.52 19.73 19.42
N ALA A 99 21.59 19.56 18.63
CA ALA A 99 21.53 19.42 17.18
C ALA A 99 22.60 18.42 16.70
N PRO A 100 22.48 17.89 15.46
CA PRO A 100 23.62 17.22 14.83
C PRO A 100 24.82 18.15 14.78
N GLU A 101 26.03 17.60 15.00
CA GLU A 101 27.26 18.40 14.96
C GLU A 101 27.45 18.96 13.55
N TYR A 102 27.60 20.29 13.49
CA TYR A 102 27.94 20.93 12.22
C TYR A 102 29.42 20.70 11.91
N ASP A 103 29.72 20.09 10.79
CA ASP A 103 31.05 19.92 10.22
C ASP A 103 30.99 20.27 8.72
N PRO A 104 31.84 21.17 8.22
CA PRO A 104 31.84 21.57 6.81
C PRO A 104 32.15 20.43 5.83
N ASN A 105 32.71 19.31 6.31
CA ASN A 105 33.05 18.14 5.51
C ASN A 105 31.85 17.16 5.33
N TYR A 106 30.78 17.33 6.09
CA TYR A 106 29.61 16.45 6.05
C TYR A 106 28.36 17.22 5.68
N GLU A 107 27.43 16.52 5.03
CA GLU A 107 26.10 16.98 4.69
C GLU A 107 25.09 15.94 5.13
N TYR A 108 24.17 16.33 6.00
CA TYR A 108 23.07 15.46 6.44
C TYR A 108 21.93 15.58 5.46
N ILE A 109 21.48 14.44 4.93
CA ILE A 109 20.36 14.30 4.00
C ILE A 109 19.29 13.49 4.72
N LEU A 110 18.17 14.12 5.06
CA LEU A 110 17.02 13.48 5.69
C LEU A 110 15.96 13.19 4.63
N ASP A 111 15.53 11.94 4.55
CA ASP A 111 14.47 11.52 3.63
C ASP A 111 13.15 12.28 3.84
N VAL A 112 12.80 12.60 5.10
CA VAL A 112 11.63 13.42 5.44
C VAL A 112 11.73 14.81 4.79
N HIS A 113 12.89 15.49 4.90
CA HIS A 113 13.06 16.81 4.32
C HIS A 113 13.11 16.76 2.77
N GLU A 114 13.80 15.77 2.21
CA GLU A 114 13.80 15.57 0.75
C GLU A 114 12.39 15.33 0.22
N PHE A 115 11.60 14.50 0.90
CA PHE A 115 10.20 14.25 0.55
C PHE A 115 9.38 15.55 0.58
N GLU A 116 9.47 16.35 1.65
CA GLU A 116 8.76 17.61 1.79
C GLU A 116 9.15 18.64 0.74
N ASP A 117 10.45 18.81 0.53
CA ASP A 117 10.99 19.74 -0.47
C ASP A 117 10.55 19.33 -1.89
N THR A 118 10.52 18.03 -2.17
CA THR A 118 10.09 17.51 -3.47
C THR A 118 8.58 17.70 -3.66
N CYS A 119 7.76 17.45 -2.63
CA CYS A 119 6.33 17.77 -2.66
C CYS A 119 6.08 19.27 -2.88
N LEU A 120 6.86 20.15 -2.23
CA LEU A 120 6.74 21.60 -2.41
C LEU A 120 7.13 22.03 -3.83
N LYS A 121 8.20 21.48 -4.41
CA LYS A 121 8.58 21.69 -5.81
C LYS A 121 7.47 21.25 -6.75
N ALA A 122 6.90 20.06 -6.54
CA ALA A 122 5.79 19.55 -7.33
C ALA A 122 4.57 20.47 -7.28
N LYS A 123 4.22 20.96 -6.08
CA LYS A 123 3.06 21.85 -5.89
C LYS A 123 3.20 23.19 -6.61
N ASN A 124 4.43 23.72 -6.68
CA ASN A 124 4.75 25.02 -7.30
C ASN A 124 5.10 24.91 -8.79
N GLU A 125 5.22 23.71 -9.34
CA GLU A 125 5.56 23.50 -10.76
C GLU A 125 4.30 23.63 -11.64
N GLU A 126 4.36 24.46 -12.66
CA GLU A 126 3.24 24.65 -13.61
C GLU A 126 3.24 23.61 -14.73
N ASN A 127 4.42 23.15 -15.14
CA ASN A 127 4.55 22.15 -16.19
C ASN A 127 4.12 20.78 -15.68
N LYS A 128 3.10 20.19 -16.30
CA LYS A 128 2.49 18.93 -15.86
C LYS A 128 3.49 17.75 -15.84
N GLU A 129 4.34 17.64 -16.84
CA GLU A 129 5.31 16.52 -16.93
C GLU A 129 6.42 16.66 -15.87
N LYS A 130 6.89 17.89 -15.60
CA LYS A 130 7.85 18.12 -14.51
C LYS A 130 7.21 17.92 -13.15
N ARG A 131 5.95 18.35 -12.98
CA ARG A 131 5.17 18.09 -11.76
C ARG A 131 5.03 16.61 -11.50
N TYR A 132 4.72 15.83 -12.55
CA TYR A 132 4.69 14.37 -12.48
C TYR A 132 6.03 13.81 -12.01
N ALA A 133 7.15 14.25 -12.60
CA ALA A 133 8.48 13.76 -12.20
C ALA A 133 8.79 14.04 -10.72
N TYR A 134 8.44 15.23 -10.19
CA TYR A 134 8.61 15.52 -8.77
C TYR A 134 7.68 14.67 -7.88
N TYR A 135 6.41 14.49 -8.25
CA TYR A 135 5.53 13.62 -7.46
C TYR A 135 5.95 12.16 -7.51
N GLN A 136 6.48 11.69 -8.64
CA GLN A 136 7.05 10.35 -8.73
C GLN A 136 8.29 10.18 -7.83
N GLU A 137 9.19 11.18 -7.82
CA GLU A 137 10.34 11.21 -6.91
C GLU A 137 9.89 11.22 -5.44
N ALA A 138 8.89 12.04 -5.09
CA ALA A 138 8.32 12.07 -3.73
C ALA A 138 7.71 10.71 -3.35
N PHE A 139 7.00 10.06 -4.25
CA PHE A 139 6.44 8.72 -4.02
C PHE A 139 7.52 7.68 -3.74
N ASP A 140 8.64 7.73 -4.48
CA ASP A 140 9.74 6.80 -4.31
C ASP A 140 10.56 7.07 -3.03
N LEU A 141 10.55 8.30 -2.51
CA LEU A 141 11.15 8.66 -1.22
C LEU A 141 10.33 8.15 -0.02
N TYR A 142 9.00 8.05 -0.17
CA TYR A 142 8.11 7.66 0.92
C TYR A 142 8.03 6.13 1.06
N LYS A 143 8.95 5.54 1.82
CA LYS A 143 9.09 4.08 1.95
C LYS A 143 8.18 3.44 2.99
N GLY A 144 7.56 4.23 3.85
CA GLY A 144 6.70 3.78 4.93
C GLY A 144 6.37 4.89 5.92
N GLU A 145 5.65 4.56 6.98
CA GLU A 145 5.32 5.50 8.03
C GLU A 145 6.58 6.04 8.74
N LEU A 146 6.45 7.25 9.28
CA LEU A 146 7.51 7.86 10.06
C LEU A 146 7.78 7.04 11.33
N LEU A 147 9.02 6.54 11.49
CA LEU A 147 9.51 5.89 12.70
C LEU A 147 8.49 4.92 13.32
N PRO A 148 8.10 3.85 12.63
CA PRO A 148 7.03 2.93 13.05
C PRO A 148 7.30 2.30 14.43
N GLU A 149 8.56 2.24 14.87
CA GLU A 149 8.97 1.76 16.19
C GLU A 149 8.42 2.63 17.33
N PHE A 150 8.18 3.93 17.05
CA PHE A 150 7.68 4.93 17.97
C PHE A 150 6.33 5.54 17.53
N ALA A 151 5.55 4.82 16.75
CA ALA A 151 4.27 5.29 16.22
C ALA A 151 3.25 5.74 17.28
N THR A 152 3.42 5.30 18.55
CA THR A 152 2.57 5.72 19.68
C THR A 152 3.05 6.98 20.40
N ASP A 153 4.22 7.50 20.04
CA ASP A 153 4.76 8.69 20.67
C ASP A 153 4.10 9.96 20.10
N TYR A 154 3.68 10.86 20.97
CA TYR A 154 2.91 12.05 20.59
C TYR A 154 3.59 12.91 19.49
N TRP A 155 4.91 13.10 19.59
CA TRP A 155 5.64 13.87 18.59
C TRP A 155 5.72 13.15 17.22
N VAL A 156 5.79 11.80 17.22
CA VAL A 156 5.74 11.00 15.98
C VAL A 156 4.35 11.08 15.37
N ILE A 157 3.30 10.95 16.17
CA ILE A 157 1.91 11.03 15.69
C ILE A 157 1.66 12.36 14.97
N LEU A 158 2.08 13.49 15.56
CA LEU A 158 1.87 14.81 14.93
C LEU A 158 2.58 14.94 13.58
N GLU A 159 3.84 14.53 13.51
CA GLU A 159 4.60 14.58 12.26
C GLU A 159 4.08 13.56 11.23
N SER A 160 3.70 12.36 11.67
CA SER A 160 3.10 11.33 10.79
C SER A 160 1.82 11.80 10.12
N VAL A 161 0.92 12.47 10.86
CA VAL A 161 -0.32 13.02 10.29
C VAL A 161 -0.01 14.08 9.22
N ARG A 162 0.99 14.92 9.45
CA ARG A 162 1.42 15.95 8.51
C ARG A 162 2.02 15.34 7.24
N LEU A 163 2.92 14.38 7.39
CA LEU A 163 3.57 13.68 6.27
C LEU A 163 2.59 12.84 5.48
N LYS A 164 1.65 12.18 6.17
CA LYS A 164 0.59 11.40 5.50
C LYS A 164 -0.27 12.27 4.59
N ARG A 165 -0.64 13.49 5.00
CA ARG A 165 -1.39 14.41 4.15
C ARG A 165 -0.64 14.77 2.85
N LEU A 166 0.68 14.99 2.95
CA LEU A 166 1.50 15.22 1.76
C LEU A 166 1.56 13.98 0.88
N TYR A 167 1.65 12.80 1.49
CA TYR A 167 1.62 11.53 0.76
C TYR A 167 0.27 11.30 0.06
N ASP A 168 -0.85 11.60 0.74
CA ASP A 168 -2.18 11.53 0.14
C ASP A 168 -2.28 12.45 -1.10
N ASP A 169 -1.74 13.70 -1.02
CA ASP A 169 -1.67 14.63 -2.17
C ASP A 169 -0.85 14.03 -3.34
N VAL A 170 0.25 13.35 -3.05
CA VAL A 170 1.09 12.65 -4.05
C VAL A 170 0.29 11.55 -4.74
N ILE A 171 -0.37 10.69 -3.97
CA ILE A 171 -1.18 9.58 -4.51
C ILE A 171 -2.34 10.11 -5.35
N ASP A 172 -3.03 11.13 -4.89
CA ASP A 172 -4.13 11.77 -5.62
C ASP A 172 -3.70 12.32 -6.97
N PHE A 173 -2.55 12.98 -7.02
CA PHE A 173 -2.03 13.52 -8.27
C PHE A 173 -1.61 12.41 -9.24
N LEU A 174 -0.81 11.46 -8.78
CA LEU A 174 -0.32 10.34 -9.60
C LEU A 174 -1.47 9.47 -10.09
N GLY A 175 -2.46 9.19 -9.24
CA GLY A 175 -3.65 8.44 -9.61
C GLY A 175 -4.45 9.10 -10.75
N LYS A 176 -4.64 10.43 -10.67
CA LYS A 176 -5.27 11.21 -11.75
C LYS A 176 -4.43 11.20 -13.02
N TYR A 177 -3.12 11.37 -12.88
CA TYR A 177 -2.20 11.37 -14.02
C TYR A 177 -2.22 10.05 -14.77
N TYR A 178 -2.13 8.91 -14.07
CA TYR A 178 -2.18 7.58 -14.70
C TYR A 178 -3.55 7.27 -15.32
N LYS A 179 -4.65 7.68 -14.68
CA LYS A 179 -6.00 7.56 -15.26
C LYS A 179 -6.12 8.33 -16.58
N GLU A 180 -5.60 9.56 -16.66
CA GLU A 180 -5.60 10.38 -17.88
C GLU A 180 -4.71 9.82 -19.00
N LYS A 181 -3.63 9.13 -18.64
CA LYS A 181 -2.73 8.47 -19.60
C LYS A 181 -3.20 7.06 -19.97
N GLU A 182 -4.30 6.57 -19.36
CA GLU A 182 -4.79 5.21 -19.50
C GLU A 182 -3.75 4.13 -19.10
N ASP A 183 -2.79 4.50 -18.24
CA ASP A 183 -1.77 3.61 -17.70
C ASP A 183 -2.29 2.91 -16.44
N TYR A 184 -3.14 1.92 -16.66
CA TYR A 184 -3.82 1.21 -15.57
C TYR A 184 -2.89 0.24 -14.81
N GLU A 185 -1.76 -0.13 -15.41
CA GLU A 185 -0.73 -0.93 -14.72
C GLU A 185 -0.05 -0.10 -13.63
N SER A 186 0.50 1.06 -14.00
CA SER A 186 1.12 1.97 -13.04
C SER A 186 0.12 2.49 -12.00
N LEU A 187 -1.16 2.64 -12.38
CA LEU A 187 -2.24 2.99 -11.47
C LEU A 187 -2.45 1.91 -10.39
N PHE A 188 -2.49 0.65 -10.79
CA PHE A 188 -2.61 -0.47 -9.85
C PHE A 188 -1.39 -0.56 -8.92
N GLU A 189 -0.18 -0.46 -9.47
CA GLU A 189 1.06 -0.49 -8.67
C GLU A 189 1.16 0.66 -7.67
N LEU A 190 0.69 1.85 -8.04
CA LEU A 190 0.61 3.01 -7.17
C LEU A 190 -0.22 2.69 -5.92
N TYR A 191 -1.46 2.23 -6.11
CA TYR A 191 -2.36 1.93 -5.01
C TYR A 191 -1.95 0.68 -4.23
N ASP A 192 -1.34 -0.33 -4.86
CA ASP A 192 -0.80 -1.51 -4.18
C ASP A 192 0.33 -1.14 -3.21
N LYS A 193 1.28 -0.28 -3.64
CA LYS A 193 2.35 0.22 -2.76
C LYS A 193 1.77 1.08 -1.64
N ALA A 194 0.83 1.96 -1.95
CA ALA A 194 0.17 2.81 -0.96
C ALA A 194 -0.60 1.98 0.08
N ASN A 195 -1.31 0.95 -0.37
CA ASN A 195 -2.06 0.03 0.50
C ASN A 195 -1.15 -0.80 1.41
N LYS A 196 0.07 -1.13 0.97
CA LYS A 196 1.06 -1.81 1.83
C LYS A 196 1.52 -0.94 2.99
N ILE A 197 1.59 0.39 2.79
CA ILE A 197 1.96 1.34 3.84
C ILE A 197 0.77 1.63 4.77
N TYR A 198 -0.42 1.85 4.19
CA TYR A 198 -1.65 2.22 4.90
C TYR A 198 -2.82 1.29 4.51
N PRO A 199 -2.89 0.07 5.05
CA PRO A 199 -3.91 -0.92 4.67
C PRO A 199 -5.34 -0.46 4.92
N ASP A 200 -5.55 0.39 5.95
CA ASP A 200 -6.87 0.85 6.38
C ASP A 200 -7.37 2.08 5.60
N ASN A 201 -6.61 2.57 4.62
CA ASN A 201 -6.99 3.76 3.85
C ASN A 201 -8.05 3.51 2.75
N GLY A 202 -8.44 2.24 2.55
CA GLY A 202 -9.46 1.86 1.57
C GLY A 202 -8.97 1.83 0.11
N TRP A 203 -7.66 1.87 -0.13
CA TRP A 203 -7.09 1.88 -1.49
C TRP A 203 -7.30 0.58 -2.26
N GLN A 204 -7.77 -0.47 -1.58
CA GLN A 204 -8.23 -1.70 -2.24
C GLN A 204 -9.34 -1.43 -3.26
N ILE A 205 -10.21 -0.43 -3.01
CA ILE A 205 -11.25 -0.01 -3.93
C ILE A 205 -10.64 0.53 -5.23
N GLU A 206 -9.67 1.42 -5.11
CA GLU A 206 -8.95 2.01 -6.24
C GLU A 206 -8.14 0.95 -7.03
N MET A 207 -7.59 -0.04 -6.32
CA MET A 207 -6.92 -1.19 -6.94
C MET A 207 -7.90 -2.02 -7.79
N ILE A 208 -9.08 -2.32 -7.25
CA ILE A 208 -10.14 -3.05 -7.97
C ILE A 208 -10.56 -2.25 -9.20
N ASP A 209 -10.78 -0.94 -9.07
CA ASP A 209 -11.15 -0.07 -10.18
C ASP A 209 -10.07 -0.01 -11.27
N ALA A 210 -8.79 0.05 -10.89
CA ALA A 210 -7.68 -0.02 -11.84
C ALA A 210 -7.68 -1.33 -12.63
N LEU A 211 -7.94 -2.46 -11.97
CA LEU A 211 -8.04 -3.78 -12.61
C LEU A 211 -9.25 -3.87 -13.54
N ILE A 212 -10.39 -3.28 -13.18
CA ILE A 212 -11.57 -3.20 -14.04
C ILE A 212 -11.26 -2.40 -15.30
N LEU A 213 -10.60 -1.24 -15.17
CA LEU A 213 -10.17 -0.40 -16.29
C LEU A 213 -9.16 -1.12 -17.19
N LYS A 214 -8.25 -1.90 -16.60
CA LYS A 214 -7.32 -2.80 -17.32
C LYS A 214 -8.01 -3.97 -17.98
N LYS A 215 -9.29 -4.23 -17.68
CA LYS A 215 -10.09 -5.40 -18.11
C LYS A 215 -9.59 -6.73 -17.52
N ASP A 216 -8.84 -6.70 -16.44
CA ASP A 216 -8.44 -7.88 -15.68
C ASP A 216 -9.50 -8.22 -14.62
N TYR A 217 -10.66 -8.66 -15.12
CA TYR A 217 -11.83 -8.92 -14.28
C TYR A 217 -11.62 -10.08 -13.32
N LYS A 218 -10.74 -11.03 -13.67
CA LYS A 218 -10.44 -12.18 -12.80
C LYS A 218 -9.72 -11.73 -11.55
N THR A 219 -8.62 -11.01 -11.70
CA THR A 219 -7.83 -10.48 -10.55
C THR A 219 -8.64 -9.48 -9.74
N ALA A 220 -9.45 -8.63 -10.41
CA ALA A 220 -10.37 -7.72 -9.74
C ALA A 220 -11.37 -8.45 -8.83
N TYR A 221 -11.96 -9.55 -9.31
CA TYR A 221 -12.90 -10.36 -8.54
C TYR A 221 -12.23 -11.09 -7.38
N GLU A 222 -11.02 -11.62 -7.58
CA GLU A 222 -10.25 -12.27 -6.52
C GLU A 222 -9.90 -11.27 -5.41
N LEU A 223 -9.49 -10.04 -5.77
CA LEU A 223 -9.20 -8.98 -4.81
C LEU A 223 -10.47 -8.55 -4.05
N TYR A 224 -11.58 -8.30 -4.79
CA TYR A 224 -12.88 -8.01 -4.19
C TYR A 224 -13.28 -9.06 -3.16
N THR A 225 -13.17 -10.35 -3.51
CA THR A 225 -13.57 -11.45 -2.65
C THR A 225 -12.74 -11.49 -1.37
N LYS A 226 -11.43 -11.26 -1.46
CA LYS A 226 -10.55 -11.16 -0.27
C LYS A 226 -10.96 -9.99 0.63
N CYS A 227 -11.24 -8.82 0.06
CA CYS A 227 -11.69 -7.67 0.84
C CYS A 227 -13.05 -7.94 1.49
N ALA A 228 -14.01 -8.53 0.77
CA ALA A 228 -15.34 -8.85 1.29
C ALA A 228 -15.28 -9.86 2.44
N GLN A 229 -14.44 -10.89 2.31
CA GLN A 229 -14.20 -11.88 3.37
C GLN A 229 -13.56 -11.23 4.61
N TYR A 230 -12.60 -10.35 4.45
CA TYR A 230 -11.99 -9.62 5.57
C TYR A 230 -13.05 -8.85 6.40
N TYR A 231 -13.97 -8.13 5.74
CA TYR A 231 -15.05 -7.43 6.44
C TYR A 231 -16.03 -8.38 7.14
N GLN A 232 -16.35 -9.51 6.53
CA GLN A 232 -17.34 -10.46 7.07
C GLN A 232 -16.76 -11.38 8.14
N ASP A 233 -15.56 -11.93 7.91
CA ASP A 233 -14.99 -13.01 8.74
C ASP A 233 -14.07 -12.47 9.84
N GLU A 234 -13.31 -11.39 9.54
CA GLU A 234 -12.32 -10.83 10.48
C GLU A 234 -12.91 -9.68 11.31
N LEU A 235 -13.65 -8.77 10.65
CA LEU A 235 -14.21 -7.59 11.32
C LEU A 235 -15.66 -7.81 11.82
N GLU A 236 -16.35 -8.84 11.32
CA GLU A 236 -17.76 -9.14 11.61
C GLU A 236 -18.69 -7.95 11.33
N VAL A 237 -18.37 -7.12 10.33
CA VAL A 237 -19.16 -5.94 9.94
C VAL A 237 -19.71 -6.07 8.52
N PRO A 238 -20.79 -5.34 8.18
CA PRO A 238 -21.30 -5.30 6.81
C PRO A 238 -20.26 -4.75 5.82
N ILE A 239 -20.26 -5.33 4.62
CA ILE A 239 -19.40 -4.84 3.52
C ILE A 239 -19.73 -3.36 3.24
N PRO A 240 -18.71 -2.46 3.20
CA PRO A 240 -18.91 -1.05 2.90
C PRO A 240 -19.58 -0.83 1.55
N GLU A 241 -20.41 0.22 1.44
CA GLU A 241 -21.12 0.59 0.21
C GLU A 241 -20.18 0.78 -0.99
N ALA A 242 -19.04 1.42 -0.76
CA ALA A 242 -18.03 1.64 -1.79
C ALA A 242 -17.50 0.32 -2.38
N LEU A 243 -17.28 -0.70 -1.53
CA LEU A 243 -16.85 -2.01 -1.99
C LEU A 243 -17.98 -2.78 -2.72
N ARG A 244 -19.26 -2.61 -2.29
CA ARG A 244 -20.41 -3.16 -3.05
C ARG A 244 -20.51 -2.56 -4.44
N SER A 245 -20.33 -1.23 -4.56
CA SER A 245 -20.34 -0.55 -5.85
C SER A 245 -19.24 -1.05 -6.79
N CYS A 246 -18.07 -1.48 -6.27
CA CYS A 246 -17.06 -2.16 -7.08
C CYS A 246 -17.57 -3.46 -7.67
N TYR A 247 -18.30 -4.26 -6.88
CA TYR A 247 -18.89 -5.51 -7.38
C TYR A 247 -19.93 -5.26 -8.47
N GLU A 248 -20.77 -4.23 -8.34
CA GLU A 248 -21.74 -3.87 -9.36
C GLU A 248 -21.04 -3.49 -10.67
N ARG A 249 -20.04 -2.61 -10.62
CA ARG A 249 -19.23 -2.24 -11.80
C ARG A 249 -18.54 -3.44 -12.43
N LEU A 250 -17.98 -4.33 -11.62
CA LEU A 250 -17.33 -5.55 -12.09
C LEU A 250 -18.36 -6.47 -12.78
N SER A 251 -19.52 -6.69 -12.15
CA SER A 251 -20.60 -7.53 -12.69
C SER A 251 -21.13 -7.00 -14.02
N ASP A 252 -21.33 -5.69 -14.13
CA ASP A 252 -21.82 -5.06 -15.36
C ASP A 252 -20.82 -5.20 -16.52
N ASN A 253 -19.53 -5.00 -16.25
CA ASN A 253 -18.49 -5.18 -17.27
C ASN A 253 -18.35 -6.66 -17.71
N VAL A 254 -18.49 -7.60 -16.79
CA VAL A 254 -18.48 -9.04 -17.11
C VAL A 254 -19.72 -9.43 -17.92
N ARG A 255 -20.90 -8.84 -17.64
CA ARG A 255 -22.11 -9.05 -18.43
C ARG A 255 -21.96 -8.56 -19.88
N VAL A 256 -21.40 -7.37 -20.07
CA VAL A 256 -21.14 -6.83 -21.42
C VAL A 256 -20.23 -7.79 -22.21
N VAL A 257 -19.14 -8.26 -21.61
CA VAL A 257 -18.24 -9.23 -22.27
C VAL A 257 -18.95 -10.55 -22.56
N THR A 258 -19.81 -11.04 -21.66
CA THR A 258 -20.59 -12.26 -21.90
C THR A 258 -21.66 -12.07 -22.99
N ASP A 259 -22.25 -10.91 -23.09
CA ASP A 259 -23.22 -10.62 -24.16
C ASP A 259 -22.55 -10.51 -25.53
N ASP A 260 -21.35 -9.91 -25.62
CA ASP A 260 -20.53 -9.93 -26.84
C ASP A 260 -20.14 -11.35 -27.25
N ILE A 261 -19.72 -12.18 -26.28
CA ILE A 261 -19.42 -13.59 -26.52
C ILE A 261 -20.69 -14.35 -26.97
N ARG A 262 -21.85 -14.07 -26.36
CA ARG A 262 -23.13 -14.66 -26.78
C ARG A 262 -23.52 -14.24 -28.18
N GLN A 263 -23.31 -12.99 -28.59
CA GLN A 263 -23.52 -12.51 -29.95
C GLN A 263 -22.58 -13.21 -30.93
N ILE A 264 -21.32 -13.40 -30.59
CA ILE A 264 -20.34 -14.15 -31.37
C ILE A 264 -20.76 -15.62 -31.46
N GLN A 265 -21.15 -16.24 -30.35
CA GLN A 265 -21.66 -17.60 -30.32
C GLN A 265 -22.95 -17.74 -31.11
N ALA A 266 -23.90 -16.80 -31.00
CA ALA A 266 -25.14 -16.79 -31.80
C ALA A 266 -24.85 -16.65 -33.29
N ASN A 267 -23.83 -15.87 -33.68
CA ASN A 267 -23.39 -15.74 -35.07
C ASN A 267 -22.69 -17.02 -35.58
N ILE A 268 -21.94 -17.70 -34.73
CA ILE A 268 -21.33 -19.01 -35.03
C ILE A 268 -22.43 -20.09 -35.16
N VAL A 269 -23.36 -20.10 -34.20
CA VAL A 269 -24.49 -21.07 -34.22
C VAL A 269 -25.38 -20.83 -35.43
N ARG A 270 -25.67 -19.57 -35.82
CA ARG A 270 -26.43 -19.28 -37.08
C ARG A 270 -25.67 -19.73 -38.31
N LYS A 271 -24.35 -19.69 -38.35
CA LYS A 271 -23.55 -20.26 -39.43
C LYS A 271 -23.61 -21.80 -39.42
N ASP A 272 -23.61 -22.38 -38.21
CA ASP A 272 -23.69 -23.84 -38.02
C ASP A 272 -25.08 -24.39 -38.27
N GLU A 273 -26.17 -23.63 -37.98
CA GLU A 273 -27.54 -23.98 -38.31
C GLU A 273 -27.79 -23.96 -39.83
N LYS A 274 -27.13 -23.07 -40.58
CA LYS A 274 -27.12 -23.13 -42.05
C LYS A 274 -26.41 -24.39 -42.57
N LEU A 275 -25.41 -24.89 -41.86
CA LEU A 275 -24.72 -26.15 -42.15
C LEU A 275 -25.50 -27.38 -41.64
N LYS A 276 -26.27 -27.24 -40.56
CA LYS A 276 -27.07 -28.34 -39.96
C LYS A 276 -28.47 -28.49 -40.55
N SER A 277 -28.96 -27.52 -41.33
CA SER A 277 -30.18 -27.72 -42.13
C SER A 277 -30.01 -28.79 -43.24
N GLU A 278 -28.76 -29.21 -43.48
CA GLU A 278 -28.43 -30.30 -44.42
C GLU A 278 -28.18 -31.66 -43.72
N MET A 279 -28.14 -31.75 -42.39
CA MET A 279 -27.93 -33.03 -41.67
C MET A 279 -28.88 -33.15 -40.47
N GLY A 280 -29.91 -33.95 -40.62
CA GLY A 280 -30.87 -34.26 -39.56
C GLY A 280 -30.26 -35.05 -38.41
N ALA A 281 -30.56 -34.67 -37.21
CA ALA A 281 -30.93 -35.39 -35.99
C ALA A 281 -30.62 -34.60 -34.73
N ARG A 282 -31.65 -34.18 -34.01
CA ARG A 282 -31.54 -33.59 -32.67
C ARG A 282 -31.10 -34.65 -31.66
N LYS A 283 -29.98 -34.40 -30.98
CA LYS A 283 -29.76 -34.96 -29.65
C LYS A 283 -30.04 -33.85 -28.63
N MET A 284 -31.03 -34.03 -27.77
CA MET A 284 -31.25 -33.22 -26.58
C MET A 284 -30.09 -33.52 -25.64
N GLY A 285 -29.20 -32.55 -25.43
CA GLY A 285 -28.10 -32.60 -24.47
C GLY A 285 -28.37 -31.71 -23.24
N ALA A 286 -27.56 -31.87 -22.22
CA ALA A 286 -27.59 -31.00 -21.04
C ALA A 286 -27.32 -29.52 -21.43
N TYR A 287 -27.97 -28.60 -20.74
CA TYR A 287 -27.76 -27.17 -20.96
C TYR A 287 -26.37 -26.77 -20.44
N LEU A 288 -25.51 -26.32 -21.33
CA LEU A 288 -24.20 -25.76 -20.96
C LEU A 288 -24.41 -24.33 -20.49
N CYS A 289 -24.26 -24.11 -19.19
CA CYS A 289 -24.37 -22.81 -18.56
C CYS A 289 -22.97 -22.24 -18.29
N PRO A 290 -22.64 -21.01 -18.74
CA PRO A 290 -21.43 -20.34 -18.32
C PRO A 290 -21.39 -20.17 -16.78
N PHE A 291 -20.21 -20.21 -16.19
CA PHE A 291 -20.04 -20.17 -14.73
C PHE A 291 -20.69 -18.92 -14.09
N THR A 292 -20.64 -17.77 -14.76
CA THR A 292 -21.31 -16.53 -14.31
C THR A 292 -22.84 -16.68 -14.27
N SER A 293 -23.45 -17.28 -15.30
CA SER A 293 -24.89 -17.56 -15.30
C SER A 293 -25.27 -18.61 -14.26
N PHE A 294 -24.38 -19.56 -13.98
CA PHE A 294 -24.55 -20.52 -12.89
C PHE A 294 -24.59 -19.83 -11.52
N ILE A 295 -23.70 -18.87 -11.26
CA ILE A 295 -23.69 -18.08 -10.03
C ILE A 295 -24.99 -17.28 -9.87
N ASP A 296 -25.45 -16.62 -10.94
CA ASP A 296 -26.71 -15.86 -10.91
C ASP A 296 -27.91 -16.78 -10.60
N ILE A 297 -27.97 -17.93 -11.23
CA ILE A 297 -29.00 -18.97 -10.96
C ILE A 297 -28.88 -19.45 -9.51
N TYR A 298 -27.66 -19.69 -9.02
CA TYR A 298 -27.42 -20.09 -7.62
C TYR A 298 -27.94 -19.04 -6.64
N HIS A 299 -27.66 -17.75 -6.86
CA HIS A 299 -28.16 -16.68 -6.00
C HIS A 299 -29.70 -16.55 -6.02
N VAL A 300 -30.31 -16.70 -7.18
CA VAL A 300 -31.79 -16.72 -7.29
C VAL A 300 -32.38 -17.93 -6.55
N LEU A 301 -31.80 -19.10 -6.71
CA LEU A 301 -32.22 -20.31 -6.04
C LEU A 301 -32.01 -20.21 -4.52
N ARG A 302 -30.86 -19.71 -4.06
CA ARG A 302 -30.56 -19.48 -2.65
C ARG A 302 -31.60 -18.56 -2.00
N ARG A 303 -31.93 -17.42 -2.60
CA ARG A 303 -32.98 -16.51 -2.11
C ARG A 303 -34.35 -17.16 -2.05
N ASN A 304 -34.66 -18.01 -3.02
CA ASN A 304 -35.91 -18.77 -2.99
C ASN A 304 -35.96 -19.84 -1.88
N LEU A 305 -34.82 -20.47 -1.60
CA LEU A 305 -34.67 -21.45 -0.53
C LEU A 305 -34.82 -20.82 0.86
N GLU A 306 -34.16 -19.66 1.07
CA GLU A 306 -34.27 -18.88 2.31
C GLU A 306 -35.73 -18.48 2.60
N ARG A 307 -36.54 -18.24 1.57
CA ARG A 307 -37.97 -17.89 1.68
C ARG A 307 -38.90 -19.09 1.87
N ARG A 308 -38.56 -20.26 1.34
CA ARG A 308 -39.44 -21.42 1.29
C ARG A 308 -39.03 -22.57 2.21
N GLY A 309 -37.87 -22.52 2.83
CA GLY A 309 -37.36 -23.56 3.73
C GLY A 309 -37.11 -24.92 3.07
N SER A 310 -36.97 -24.95 1.74
CA SER A 310 -36.67 -26.19 0.98
C SER A 310 -35.16 -26.33 0.78
N SER A 311 -34.65 -27.55 0.59
CA SER A 311 -33.24 -27.85 0.35
C SER A 311 -33.00 -28.17 -1.13
N ILE A 312 -31.91 -27.69 -1.72
CA ILE A 312 -31.42 -28.06 -3.05
C ILE A 312 -30.04 -28.66 -2.89
N PHE A 313 -29.81 -29.76 -3.59
CA PHE A 313 -28.51 -30.39 -3.63
C PHE A 313 -27.80 -30.01 -4.94
N MET A 314 -26.56 -29.54 -4.83
CA MET A 314 -25.68 -29.36 -5.97
C MET A 314 -24.67 -30.50 -6.03
N MET A 315 -24.48 -31.07 -7.19
CA MET A 315 -23.47 -32.10 -7.43
C MET A 315 -22.42 -31.55 -8.37
N LEU A 316 -21.18 -31.50 -7.90
CA LEU A 316 -20.02 -31.19 -8.72
C LEU A 316 -19.45 -32.49 -9.27
N CYS A 317 -19.42 -32.62 -10.60
CA CYS A 317 -18.83 -33.76 -11.26
C CYS A 317 -17.61 -33.34 -12.07
N THR A 318 -16.50 -34.05 -11.87
CA THR A 318 -15.31 -33.89 -12.69
C THR A 318 -15.17 -35.11 -13.60
N LEU A 319 -15.01 -34.87 -14.90
CA LEU A 319 -14.69 -35.94 -15.82
C LEU A 319 -13.23 -36.31 -15.68
N VAL A 320 -12.96 -37.57 -15.41
CA VAL A 320 -11.62 -38.12 -15.26
C VAL A 320 -11.38 -39.21 -16.31
N ASP A 321 -10.14 -39.41 -16.67
CA ASP A 321 -9.74 -40.53 -17.51
C ASP A 321 -9.78 -41.87 -16.71
N TYR A 322 -9.36 -42.95 -17.34
CA TYR A 322 -9.33 -44.28 -16.71
C TYR A 322 -8.30 -44.39 -15.59
N GLU A 323 -7.38 -43.43 -15.46
CA GLU A 323 -6.41 -43.33 -14.39
C GLU A 323 -6.89 -42.40 -13.24
N GLY A 324 -8.09 -41.82 -13.35
CA GLY A 324 -8.66 -40.90 -12.36
C GLY A 324 -8.12 -39.48 -12.45
N LYS A 325 -7.43 -39.10 -13.53
CA LYS A 325 -6.92 -37.73 -13.74
C LYS A 325 -7.94 -36.87 -14.44
N PRO A 326 -8.12 -35.59 -14.03
CA PRO A 326 -9.01 -34.67 -14.73
C PRO A 326 -8.62 -34.52 -16.20
N ILE A 327 -9.59 -34.68 -17.09
CA ILE A 327 -9.41 -34.51 -18.54
C ILE A 327 -9.30 -33.01 -18.80
N GLN A 328 -8.12 -32.55 -19.21
CA GLN A 328 -7.87 -31.16 -19.65
C GLN A 328 -8.27 -31.08 -21.15
N ASN A 329 -9.04 -30.05 -21.49
CA ASN A 329 -9.58 -29.75 -22.82
C ASN A 329 -10.77 -30.66 -23.28
N GLN A 330 -11.95 -30.28 -22.83
CA GLN A 330 -13.18 -30.64 -23.50
C GLN A 330 -13.80 -29.46 -24.23
N GLU A 331 -13.20 -29.04 -25.32
CA GLU A 331 -13.92 -28.48 -26.45
C GLU A 331 -14.27 -29.64 -27.37
N LYS A 332 -15.43 -30.22 -27.18
CA LYS A 332 -16.16 -30.97 -28.23
C LYS A 332 -17.64 -30.93 -27.92
#